data_b861d37ae3e2bf1e5307a7934b0ff42e
#
_entry.id   b861d37ae3e2bf1e5307a7934b0ff42e
#
_cell.length_a   1.000
_cell.length_b   1.000
_cell.length_c   1.000
_cell.angle_alpha   90.00
_cell.angle_beta   90.00
_cell.angle_gamma   90.00
#
_symmetry.space_group_name_H-M   'P 1'
#
loop_
_entity.id
_entity.type
_entity.pdbx_description
1 polymer ?
#
loop_
_entity_poly.entity_id
_entity_poly.type
_entity_poly.pdbx_seq_one_letter_code
_entity_poly.pdbx_strand_id
1 'polypeptide(L)'
;MYIATLPFFPLVKQIYDIEKIKPEQAIMMQLYPEIYSCVGCNACTRACTQDLSVMQYIAYAQRGDFAACADASFDCVMCGCCSSRCPAGISHPQVAELARRINGKFIQPETKHLLERVAEIDSGKCEDAIQKMMGQPLDKIKELYNTREIEK
;
A
#
# COMPACT_ATOMS: atom_id res chain seq x y z
N MET A 1 -28.56 -30.62 -17.49
CA MET A 1 -28.22 -29.71 -16.40
C MET A 1 -26.81 -29.24 -16.70
N TYR A 2 -26.68 -28.13 -17.46
CA TYR A 2 -25.42 -27.57 -17.91
C TYR A 2 -24.91 -26.59 -16.82
N ILE A 3 -23.88 -26.96 -16.09
CA ILE A 3 -23.14 -26.02 -15.26
C ILE A 3 -22.25 -25.23 -16.20
N ALA A 4 -22.67 -24.00 -16.51
CA ALA A 4 -21.83 -23.03 -17.21
C ALA A 4 -20.60 -22.75 -16.35
N THR A 5 -19.45 -23.27 -16.77
CA THR A 5 -18.15 -22.88 -16.23
C THR A 5 -17.95 -21.41 -16.57
N LEU A 6 -18.16 -20.53 -15.60
CA LEU A 6 -17.70 -19.15 -15.67
C LEU A 6 -16.22 -19.15 -16.02
N PRO A 7 -15.77 -18.34 -16.98
CA PRO A 7 -14.35 -18.22 -17.26
C PRO A 7 -13.66 -17.76 -15.97
N PHE A 8 -12.85 -18.63 -15.43
CA PHE A 8 -11.91 -18.30 -14.38
C PHE A 8 -11.01 -17.20 -14.95
N PHE A 9 -11.28 -15.96 -14.62
CA PHE A 9 -10.34 -14.88 -14.89
C PHE A 9 -9.04 -15.26 -14.19
N PRO A 10 -7.96 -15.50 -14.92
CA PRO A 10 -6.69 -15.68 -14.27
C PRO A 10 -6.44 -14.39 -13.50
N LEU A 11 -6.40 -14.47 -12.18
CA LEU A 11 -5.79 -13.44 -11.34
C LEU A 11 -4.34 -13.33 -11.82
N VAL A 12 -4.13 -12.52 -12.83
CA VAL A 12 -2.79 -12.16 -13.27
C VAL A 12 -2.20 -11.38 -12.13
N LYS A 13 -1.45 -12.10 -11.29
CA LYS A 13 -0.66 -11.50 -10.24
C LYS A 13 0.42 -10.67 -10.94
N GLN A 14 0.12 -9.40 -11.20
CA GLN A 14 1.11 -8.47 -11.71
C GLN A 14 2.15 -8.28 -10.62
N ILE A 15 3.28 -8.95 -10.79
CA ILE A 15 4.45 -8.74 -9.94
C ILE A 15 5.23 -7.60 -10.59
N TYR A 16 5.22 -6.43 -9.93
CA TYR A 16 6.02 -5.30 -10.36
C TYR A 16 7.43 -5.44 -9.81
N ASP A 17 8.42 -5.37 -10.68
CA ASP A 17 9.79 -5.13 -10.29
C ASP A 17 9.96 -3.63 -10.09
N ILE A 18 9.84 -3.18 -8.85
CA ILE A 18 9.87 -1.76 -8.50
C ILE A 18 11.19 -1.08 -8.92
N GLU A 19 12.28 -1.82 -9.01
CA GLU A 19 13.58 -1.27 -9.42
C GLU A 19 13.60 -0.88 -10.92
N LYS A 20 12.72 -1.47 -11.73
CA LYS A 20 12.60 -1.16 -13.15
C LYS A 20 11.57 -0.09 -13.46
N ILE A 21 10.78 0.30 -12.48
CA ILE A 21 9.74 1.32 -12.63
C ILE A 21 10.35 2.69 -12.41
N LYS A 22 10.10 3.60 -13.35
CA LYS A 22 10.44 5.02 -13.20
C LYS A 22 9.21 5.82 -12.77
N PRO A 23 9.36 6.87 -11.94
CA PRO A 23 8.24 7.69 -11.47
C PRO A 23 7.76 8.68 -12.56
N GLU A 24 7.39 8.16 -13.71
CA GLU A 24 6.92 8.92 -14.86
C GLU A 24 5.45 8.63 -15.15
N GLN A 25 4.70 9.60 -15.64
CA GLN A 25 3.28 9.43 -16.03
C GLN A 25 3.08 8.24 -16.97
N ALA A 26 4.03 7.99 -17.86
CA ALA A 26 4.00 6.89 -18.83
C ALA A 26 3.81 5.52 -18.19
N ILE A 27 4.24 5.33 -16.94
CA ILE A 27 4.08 4.05 -16.26
C ILE A 27 2.59 3.72 -16.01
N MET A 28 1.77 4.72 -15.71
CA MET A 28 0.33 4.52 -15.55
C MET A 28 -0.35 4.14 -16.87
N MET A 29 0.10 4.70 -17.98
CA MET A 29 -0.41 4.33 -19.32
C MET A 29 -0.02 2.89 -19.70
N GLN A 30 1.12 2.41 -19.25
CA GLN A 30 1.60 1.06 -19.54
C GLN A 30 0.92 -0.01 -18.69
N LEU A 31 0.74 0.25 -17.39
CA LEU A 31 0.27 -0.74 -16.44
C LEU A 31 -1.24 -0.69 -16.20
N TYR A 32 -1.85 0.50 -16.26
CA TYR A 32 -3.27 0.75 -15.98
C TYR A 32 -3.88 1.72 -16.98
N PRO A 33 -3.87 1.41 -18.29
CA PRO A 33 -4.42 2.30 -19.33
C PRO A 33 -5.90 2.62 -19.11
N GLU A 34 -6.64 1.74 -18.42
CA GLU A 34 -8.07 1.90 -18.14
C GLU A 34 -8.38 3.15 -17.30
N ILE A 35 -7.43 3.70 -16.54
CA ILE A 35 -7.67 4.92 -15.76
C ILE A 35 -8.04 6.11 -16.65
N TYR A 36 -7.55 6.13 -17.89
CA TYR A 36 -7.84 7.20 -18.86
C TYR A 36 -9.24 7.09 -19.47
N SER A 37 -9.95 5.98 -19.24
CA SER A 37 -11.36 5.79 -19.62
C SER A 37 -12.33 6.28 -18.53
N CYS A 38 -11.84 6.94 -17.49
CA CYS A 38 -12.66 7.46 -16.40
C CYS A 38 -13.64 8.52 -16.91
N VAL A 39 -14.93 8.29 -16.70
CA VAL A 39 -16.02 9.21 -17.09
C VAL A 39 -16.42 10.21 -16.00
N GLY A 40 -15.70 10.24 -14.86
CA GLY A 40 -15.93 11.19 -13.77
C GLY A 40 -17.27 10.99 -13.01
N CYS A 41 -17.89 9.81 -13.06
CA CYS A 41 -19.22 9.56 -12.48
C CYS A 41 -19.24 9.51 -10.94
N ASN A 42 -18.11 9.51 -10.28
CA ASN A 42 -17.93 9.48 -8.82
C ASN A 42 -18.54 8.26 -8.10
N ALA A 43 -18.90 7.20 -8.82
CA ALA A 43 -19.45 5.97 -8.25
C ALA A 43 -18.43 5.29 -7.30
N CYS A 44 -17.15 5.36 -7.63
CA CYS A 44 -16.05 4.78 -6.84
C CYS A 44 -15.90 5.47 -5.47
N THR A 45 -15.95 6.81 -5.40
CA THR A 45 -15.90 7.56 -4.13
C THR A 45 -17.10 7.23 -3.25
N ARG A 46 -18.32 7.21 -3.82
CA ARG A 46 -19.53 6.85 -3.08
C ARG A 46 -19.55 5.42 -2.55
N ALA A 47 -18.76 4.52 -3.16
CA ALA A 47 -18.67 3.12 -2.77
C ALA A 47 -17.50 2.86 -1.80
N CYS A 48 -16.70 3.86 -1.47
CA CYS A 48 -15.54 3.68 -0.60
C CYS A 48 -15.96 3.46 0.85
N THR A 49 -15.48 2.37 1.45
CA THR A 49 -15.74 2.03 2.86
C THR A 49 -14.89 2.85 3.84
N GLN A 50 -13.86 3.54 3.34
CA GLN A 50 -12.94 4.38 4.11
C GLN A 50 -13.17 5.87 3.82
N ASP A 51 -14.25 6.22 3.16
CA ASP A 51 -14.63 7.61 2.84
C ASP A 51 -13.59 8.39 2.02
N LEU A 52 -12.74 7.66 1.25
CA LEU A 52 -11.69 8.27 0.43
C LEU A 52 -12.27 8.88 -0.83
N SER A 53 -11.72 10.00 -1.26
CA SER A 53 -12.01 10.63 -2.57
C SER A 53 -11.34 9.84 -3.71
N VAL A 54 -11.88 8.64 -4.02
CA VAL A 54 -11.32 7.69 -4.96
C VAL A 54 -11.13 8.30 -6.36
N MET A 55 -12.14 9.02 -6.85
CA MET A 55 -12.05 9.69 -8.15
C MET A 55 -10.90 10.70 -8.19
N GLN A 56 -10.63 11.38 -7.08
CA GLN A 56 -9.57 12.37 -6.98
C GLN A 56 -8.19 11.72 -7.08
N TYR A 57 -7.94 10.63 -6.34
CA TYR A 57 -6.64 9.97 -6.43
C TYR A 57 -6.39 9.32 -7.81
N ILE A 58 -7.44 8.87 -8.51
CA ILE A 58 -7.30 8.45 -9.91
C ILE A 58 -6.92 9.62 -10.80
N ALA A 59 -7.49 10.82 -10.59
CA ALA A 59 -7.11 12.01 -11.34
C ALA A 59 -5.65 12.42 -11.08
N TYR A 60 -5.11 12.21 -9.87
CA TYR A 60 -3.69 12.38 -9.58
C TYR A 60 -2.83 11.35 -10.34
N ALA A 61 -3.24 10.08 -10.31
CA ALA A 61 -2.55 9.01 -11.03
C ALA A 61 -2.50 9.28 -12.55
N GLN A 62 -3.59 9.75 -13.16
CA GLN A 62 -3.64 10.14 -14.58
C GLN A 62 -2.63 11.22 -14.95
N ARG A 63 -2.33 12.13 -14.04
CA ARG A 63 -1.35 13.21 -14.22
C ARG A 63 0.08 12.80 -13.86
N GLY A 64 0.29 11.60 -13.32
CA GLY A 64 1.59 11.16 -12.81
C GLY A 64 1.99 11.81 -11.50
N ASP A 65 1.05 12.42 -10.77
CA ASP A 65 1.27 12.96 -9.43
C ASP A 65 1.17 11.85 -8.39
N PHE A 66 2.24 11.06 -8.29
CA PHE A 66 2.29 9.89 -7.42
C PHE A 66 2.29 10.28 -5.94
N ALA A 67 2.85 11.42 -5.59
CA ALA A 67 2.88 11.89 -4.21
C ALA A 67 1.45 12.21 -3.71
N ALA A 68 0.71 13.05 -4.46
CA ALA A 68 -0.67 13.37 -4.12
C ALA A 68 -1.60 12.15 -4.21
N CYS A 69 -1.36 11.22 -5.16
CA CYS A 69 -2.11 9.98 -5.27
C CYS A 69 -1.86 9.07 -4.07
N ALA A 70 -0.61 8.95 -3.62
CA ALA A 70 -0.23 8.14 -2.47
C ALA A 70 -0.83 8.69 -1.18
N ASP A 71 -0.77 9.99 -0.97
CA ASP A 71 -1.34 10.67 0.20
C ASP A 71 -2.87 10.50 0.24
N ALA A 72 -3.58 10.85 -0.84
CA ALA A 72 -5.03 10.75 -0.92
C ALA A 72 -5.58 9.31 -0.84
N SER A 73 -4.74 8.30 -1.05
CA SER A 73 -5.11 6.88 -1.00
C SER A 73 -4.48 6.12 0.16
N PHE A 74 -3.80 6.79 1.09
CA PHE A 74 -3.01 6.13 2.13
C PHE A 74 -3.83 5.15 2.97
N ASP A 75 -5.03 5.53 3.39
CA ASP A 75 -5.92 4.71 4.23
C ASP A 75 -6.72 3.65 3.44
N CYS A 76 -6.38 3.42 2.17
CA CYS A 76 -7.07 2.42 1.35
C CYS A 76 -6.78 0.99 1.84
N VAL A 77 -7.82 0.30 2.31
CA VAL A 77 -7.76 -1.10 2.77
C VAL A 77 -7.91 -2.13 1.63
N MET A 78 -7.87 -1.70 0.37
CA MET A 78 -7.93 -2.54 -0.82
C MET A 78 -9.17 -3.46 -0.92
N CYS A 79 -10.31 -3.07 -0.37
CA CYS A 79 -11.54 -3.87 -0.34
C CYS A 79 -12.18 -4.11 -1.72
N GLY A 80 -11.81 -3.36 -2.75
CA GLY A 80 -12.30 -3.53 -4.13
C GLY A 80 -13.70 -2.97 -4.43
N CYS A 81 -14.42 -2.41 -3.45
CA CYS A 81 -15.78 -1.88 -3.65
C CYS A 81 -15.85 -0.80 -4.74
N CYS A 82 -14.83 0.05 -4.83
CA CYS A 82 -14.72 1.09 -5.86
C CYS A 82 -14.58 0.49 -7.27
N SER A 83 -13.78 -0.56 -7.44
CA SER A 83 -13.58 -1.23 -8.73
C SER A 83 -14.85 -1.95 -9.18
N SER A 84 -15.55 -2.63 -8.27
CA SER A 84 -16.79 -3.36 -8.60
C SER A 84 -17.93 -2.45 -9.05
N ARG A 85 -17.89 -1.16 -8.71
CA ARG A 85 -18.88 -0.14 -9.07
C ARG A 85 -18.47 0.71 -10.26
N CYS A 86 -17.27 0.49 -10.81
CA CYS A 86 -16.74 1.31 -11.90
C CYS A 86 -17.25 0.84 -13.26
N PRO A 87 -17.98 1.68 -14.03
CA PRO A 87 -18.43 1.32 -15.37
C PRO A 87 -17.27 1.20 -16.37
N ALA A 88 -16.15 1.83 -16.10
CA ALA A 88 -14.93 1.77 -16.92
C ALA A 88 -13.99 0.62 -16.53
N GLY A 89 -14.32 -0.20 -15.54
CA GLY A 89 -13.51 -1.36 -15.13
C GLY A 89 -12.16 -1.00 -14.52
N ILE A 90 -12.03 0.18 -13.91
CA ILE A 90 -10.75 0.65 -13.36
C ILE A 90 -10.37 -0.14 -12.11
N SER A 91 -9.11 -0.54 -12.03
CA SER A 91 -8.49 -1.24 -10.90
C SER A 91 -7.99 -0.26 -9.82
N HIS A 92 -8.90 0.53 -9.23
CA HIS A 92 -8.56 1.63 -8.32
C HIS A 92 -7.60 1.28 -7.19
N PRO A 93 -7.78 0.18 -6.42
CA PRO A 93 -6.87 -0.15 -5.32
C PRO A 93 -5.45 -0.44 -5.79
N GLN A 94 -5.31 -1.13 -6.93
CA GLN A 94 -4.01 -1.47 -7.51
C GLN A 94 -3.26 -0.23 -8.01
N VAL A 95 -3.99 0.72 -8.62
CA VAL A 95 -3.44 2.02 -9.02
C VAL A 95 -2.92 2.79 -7.79
N ALA A 96 -3.71 2.82 -6.72
CA ALA A 96 -3.31 3.45 -5.46
C ALA A 96 -2.08 2.76 -4.84
N GLU A 97 -2.04 1.42 -4.84
CA GLU A 97 -0.89 0.66 -4.33
C GLU A 97 0.38 0.97 -5.13
N LEU A 98 0.31 0.97 -6.46
CA LEU A 98 1.44 1.31 -7.32
C LEU A 98 1.94 2.73 -7.02
N ALA A 99 1.04 3.71 -6.90
CA ALA A 99 1.42 5.09 -6.59
C ALA A 99 2.13 5.20 -5.23
N ARG A 100 1.63 4.52 -4.19
CA ARG A 100 2.28 4.48 -2.87
C ARG A 100 3.67 3.86 -2.91
N ARG A 101 3.85 2.77 -3.68
CA ARG A 101 5.16 2.12 -3.86
C ARG A 101 6.15 3.02 -4.59
N ILE A 102 5.71 3.70 -5.66
CA ILE A 102 6.54 4.66 -6.40
C ILE A 102 6.90 5.83 -5.48
N ASN A 103 5.93 6.37 -4.75
CA ASN A 103 6.17 7.47 -3.83
C ASN A 103 7.20 7.10 -2.76
N GLY A 104 7.04 5.94 -2.10
CA GLY A 104 7.94 5.49 -1.04
C GLY A 104 9.34 5.14 -1.53
N LYS A 105 9.49 4.65 -2.77
CA LYS A 105 10.80 4.26 -3.31
C LYS A 105 11.58 5.44 -3.91
N PHE A 106 10.91 6.36 -4.60
CA PHE A 106 11.59 7.35 -5.43
C PHE A 106 11.36 8.81 -5.04
N ILE A 107 10.30 9.11 -4.29
CA ILE A 107 9.89 10.49 -3.99
C ILE A 107 10.12 10.82 -2.52
N GLN A 108 9.72 9.93 -1.60
CA GLN A 108 9.94 10.15 -0.18
C GLN A 108 11.43 10.02 0.19
N PRO A 109 11.97 10.94 0.99
CA PRO A 109 13.34 10.82 1.46
C PRO A 109 13.50 9.62 2.40
N GLU A 110 14.62 8.92 2.29
CA GLU A 110 14.95 7.84 3.20
C GLU A 110 15.12 8.36 4.63
N THR A 111 14.55 7.64 5.58
CA THR A 111 14.59 8.00 7.00
C THR A 111 15.86 7.47 7.64
N LYS A 112 16.88 8.31 7.77
CA LYS A 112 18.24 7.93 8.23
C LYS A 112 18.23 7.17 9.56
N HIS A 113 17.48 7.66 10.56
CA HIS A 113 17.41 7.01 11.87
C HIS A 113 16.82 5.59 11.80
N LEU A 114 15.94 5.32 10.84
CA LEU A 114 15.36 3.99 10.62
C LEU A 114 16.41 3.06 10.01
N LEU A 115 17.18 3.55 9.02
CA LEU A 115 18.28 2.78 8.41
C LEU A 115 19.38 2.46 9.43
N GLU A 116 19.74 3.42 10.29
CA GLU A 116 20.69 3.21 11.38
C GLU A 116 20.17 2.14 12.36
N ARG A 117 18.89 2.19 12.70
CA ARG A 117 18.28 1.19 13.59
C ARG A 117 18.22 -0.20 12.96
N VAL A 118 17.89 -0.30 11.66
CA VAL A 118 17.95 -1.57 10.92
C VAL A 118 19.38 -2.13 10.92
N ALA A 119 20.37 -1.31 10.64
CA ALA A 119 21.77 -1.73 10.68
C ALA A 119 22.22 -2.21 12.08
N GLU A 120 21.75 -1.57 13.14
CA GLU A 120 22.00 -2.03 14.52
C GLU A 120 21.40 -3.42 14.78
N ILE A 121 20.18 -3.66 14.32
CA ILE A 121 19.49 -4.95 14.46
C ILE A 121 20.24 -6.03 13.66
N ASP A 122 20.55 -5.74 12.39
CA ASP A 122 21.25 -6.69 11.50
C ASP A 122 22.67 -7.02 11.99
N SER A 123 23.32 -6.11 12.70
CA SER A 123 24.63 -6.35 13.34
C SER A 123 24.56 -7.27 14.57
N GLY A 124 23.35 -7.66 15.03
CA GLY A 124 23.15 -8.46 16.22
C GLY A 124 23.29 -7.72 17.54
N LYS A 125 23.41 -6.39 17.54
CA LYS A 125 23.60 -5.56 18.75
C LYS A 125 22.52 -5.77 19.81
N CYS A 126 21.31 -6.15 19.40
CA CYS A 126 20.18 -6.39 20.29
C CYS A 126 20.05 -7.85 20.74
N GLU A 127 20.80 -8.77 20.16
CA GLU A 127 20.62 -10.23 20.37
C GLU A 127 20.79 -10.65 21.82
N ASP A 128 21.89 -10.18 22.46
CA ASP A 128 22.15 -10.50 23.87
C ASP A 128 21.04 -9.99 24.80
N ALA A 129 20.51 -8.81 24.54
CA ALA A 129 19.43 -8.22 25.33
C ALA A 129 18.11 -9.02 25.15
N ILE A 130 17.83 -9.44 23.91
CA ILE A 130 16.67 -10.27 23.59
C ILE A 130 16.77 -11.63 24.28
N GLN A 131 17.92 -12.30 24.18
CA GLN A 131 18.17 -13.60 24.80
C GLN A 131 18.07 -13.52 26.32
N LYS A 132 18.63 -12.48 26.93
CA LYS A 132 18.52 -12.24 28.37
C LYS A 132 17.08 -12.00 28.81
N MET A 133 16.29 -11.30 28.00
CA MET A 133 14.86 -11.07 28.28
C MET A 133 14.07 -12.37 28.13
N MET A 134 14.29 -13.14 27.06
CA MET A 134 13.61 -14.42 26.81
C MET A 134 13.91 -15.48 27.88
N GLY A 135 15.07 -15.41 28.53
CA GLY A 135 15.45 -16.29 29.65
C GLY A 135 14.82 -15.92 30.99
N GLN A 136 14.04 -14.82 31.09
CA GLN A 136 13.41 -14.43 32.36
C GLN A 136 12.11 -15.24 32.60
N PRO A 137 11.73 -15.46 33.90
CA PRO A 137 10.41 -16.00 34.24
C PRO A 137 9.30 -15.11 33.72
N LEU A 138 8.18 -15.72 33.31
CA LEU A 138 7.03 -15.02 32.72
C LEU A 138 6.49 -13.89 33.61
N ASP A 139 6.47 -14.10 34.91
CA ASP A 139 5.96 -13.08 35.86
C ASP A 139 6.83 -11.82 35.87
N LYS A 140 8.16 -11.98 35.76
CA LYS A 140 9.09 -10.87 35.67
C LYS A 140 8.95 -10.12 34.34
N ILE A 141 8.70 -10.84 33.24
CA ILE A 141 8.45 -10.21 31.93
C ILE A 141 7.15 -9.39 31.98
N LYS A 142 6.09 -9.91 32.62
CA LYS A 142 4.83 -9.18 32.84
C LYS A 142 5.02 -7.93 33.67
N GLU A 143 5.82 -8.01 34.75
CA GLU A 143 6.15 -6.86 35.58
C GLU A 143 6.86 -5.77 34.76
N LEU A 144 7.93 -6.13 34.03
CA LEU A 144 8.65 -5.23 33.15
C LEU A 144 7.75 -4.60 32.09
N TYR A 145 6.84 -5.38 31.51
CA TYR A 145 5.87 -4.88 30.55
C TYR A 145 4.91 -3.85 31.15
N ASN A 146 4.41 -4.10 32.36
CA ASN A 146 3.45 -3.22 33.03
C ASN A 146 4.08 -1.93 33.57
N THR A 147 5.38 -1.97 33.89
CA THR A 147 6.15 -0.83 34.43
C THR A 147 6.91 -0.04 33.38
N ARG A 148 6.84 -0.44 32.09
CA ARG A 148 7.52 0.28 31.01
C ARG A 148 6.99 1.72 30.88
N GLU A 149 7.90 2.63 30.57
CA GLU A 149 7.50 3.98 30.14
C GLU A 149 6.79 3.89 28.79
N ILE A 150 5.55 4.35 28.75
CA ILE A 150 4.77 4.47 27.50
C ILE A 150 4.82 5.94 27.12
N GLU A 151 5.33 6.23 25.94
CA GLU A 151 5.26 7.58 25.37
C GLU A 151 3.80 8.03 25.32
N LYS A 152 3.54 9.21 25.85
CA LYS A 152 2.21 9.82 25.91
C LYS A 152 1.93 10.64 24.68
#